data_5f5032a1c87704f27e2b15e7b694f526
#
_entry.id   5f5032a1c87704f27e2b15e7b694f526
#
_cell.length_a   1.000
_cell.length_b   1.000
_cell.length_c   1.000
_cell.angle_alpha   90.00
_cell.angle_beta   90.00
_cell.angle_gamma   90.00
#
_symmetry.space_group_name_H-M   'P 1'
#
loop_
_entity.id
_entity.type
_entity.pdbx_description
1 polymer ?
#
loop_
_entity_poly.entity_id
_entity_poly.type
_entity_poly.pdbx_seq_one_letter_code
_entity_poly.pdbx_strand_id
1 'polypeptide(L)'
;MQKHTLRRLPLLIAAAFASEWIYATDAAQDAEQVQLEEVVVTGERANRSGFETATSNRVFTTPNIDRSGHNLSATDLLKQTVNTVDLGSGNDLPTVRGVDGSGPAVGAVAFFAGTRPRLNLSIDGRSATYNEYAFGTQSLWDMQQVEVLRGPQSHVRGQNAVAGAVVMRSKDPTDEWEGALRLGLGN
;
A
#
# COMPACT_ATOMS: atom_id res chain seq x y z
N MET A 1 17.42 73.44 35.15
CA MET A 1 18.18 72.41 34.47
C MET A 1 17.62 71.06 34.80
N GLN A 2 16.94 70.43 33.89
CA GLN A 2 16.66 68.98 33.78
C GLN A 2 15.45 68.73 32.87
N LYS A 3 15.70 68.69 31.60
CA LYS A 3 14.68 68.31 30.59
C LYS A 3 15.31 67.55 29.44
N HIS A 4 15.98 66.41 29.67
CA HIS A 4 16.50 65.61 28.54
C HIS A 4 16.57 64.11 28.73
N THR A 5 15.85 63.49 29.66
CA THR A 5 15.98 62.04 29.87
C THR A 5 14.73 61.19 29.51
N LEU A 6 13.61 61.81 29.10
CA LEU A 6 12.37 61.06 28.85
C LEU A 6 12.05 60.76 27.38
N ARG A 7 12.92 61.14 26.41
CA ARG A 7 12.66 60.97 24.98
C ARG A 7 13.28 59.71 24.35
N ARG A 8 14.14 58.98 25.08
CA ARG A 8 14.82 57.77 24.56
C ARG A 8 14.13 56.46 24.97
N LEU A 9 13.25 56.46 25.94
CA LEU A 9 12.60 55.25 26.42
C LEU A 9 11.60 54.61 25.42
N PRO A 10 10.78 55.37 24.67
CA PRO A 10 9.84 54.77 23.71
C PRO A 10 10.57 54.16 22.47
N LEU A 11 11.77 54.59 22.13
CA LEU A 11 12.49 54.08 20.99
C LEU A 11 13.12 52.70 21.27
N LEU A 12 13.52 52.45 22.52
CA LEU A 12 14.08 51.16 22.96
C LEU A 12 13.00 50.07 23.12
N ILE A 13 11.78 50.47 23.50
CA ILE A 13 10.67 49.55 23.60
C ILE A 13 10.16 49.15 22.21
N ALA A 14 10.14 50.03 21.23
CA ALA A 14 9.78 49.70 19.87
C ALA A 14 10.79 48.77 19.17
N ALA A 15 12.07 48.82 19.51
CA ALA A 15 13.08 47.91 19.00
C ALA A 15 12.99 46.51 19.60
N ALA A 16 12.51 46.36 20.82
CA ALA A 16 12.32 45.05 21.49
C ALA A 16 11.15 44.27 20.91
N PHE A 17 10.09 44.94 20.43
CA PHE A 17 8.96 44.28 19.81
C PHE A 17 9.18 43.90 18.32
N ALA A 18 10.12 44.56 17.64
CA ALA A 18 10.43 44.25 16.23
C ALA A 18 11.26 42.96 16.07
N SER A 19 11.95 42.51 17.11
CA SER A 19 12.76 41.29 17.05
C SER A 19 11.97 40.00 17.18
N GLU A 20 10.77 40.02 17.78
CA GLU A 20 9.93 38.82 17.89
C GLU A 20 9.18 38.45 16.63
N TRP A 21 8.98 39.42 15.73
CA TRP A 21 8.28 39.13 14.46
C TRP A 21 9.17 38.47 13.40
N ILE A 22 10.50 38.52 13.56
CA ILE A 22 11.44 37.93 12.62
C ILE A 22 11.56 36.41 12.83
N TYR A 23 11.36 35.93 14.06
CA TYR A 23 11.40 34.47 14.36
C TYR A 23 10.12 33.73 14.00
N ALA A 24 8.99 34.42 13.86
CA ALA A 24 7.72 33.78 13.49
C ALA A 24 7.59 33.51 11.99
N THR A 25 8.38 34.19 11.15
CA THR A 25 8.29 34.05 9.69
C THR A 25 9.18 32.92 9.15
N ASP A 26 10.28 32.60 9.87
CA ASP A 26 11.20 31.54 9.45
C ASP A 26 10.70 30.14 9.84
N ALA A 27 9.91 30.03 10.91
CA ALA A 27 9.32 28.76 11.33
C ALA A 27 8.13 28.29 10.44
N ALA A 28 7.60 29.17 9.59
CA ALA A 28 6.50 28.86 8.70
C ALA A 28 6.95 28.39 7.30
N GLN A 29 8.24 28.52 6.98
CA GLN A 29 8.78 28.14 5.67
C GLN A 29 9.40 26.74 5.63
N ASP A 30 9.66 26.13 6.78
CA ASP A 30 10.16 24.74 6.89
C ASP A 30 9.06 23.69 7.12
N ALA A 31 7.79 24.03 6.93
CA ALA A 31 6.78 23.02 6.70
C ALA A 31 7.02 22.47 5.28
N GLU A 32 7.97 21.56 5.16
CA GLU A 32 8.11 20.67 4.02
C GLU A 32 6.71 20.12 3.73
N GLN A 33 6.12 20.61 2.66
CA GLN A 33 4.85 20.09 2.18
C GLN A 33 5.13 18.63 1.85
N VAL A 34 4.84 17.74 2.76
CA VAL A 34 4.79 16.31 2.49
C VAL A 34 3.73 16.15 1.40
N GLN A 35 4.16 16.23 0.16
CA GLN A 35 3.35 15.86 -0.99
C GLN A 35 3.09 14.37 -0.83
N LEU A 36 1.94 14.05 -0.23
CA LEU A 36 1.45 12.68 -0.21
C LEU A 36 1.19 12.29 -1.66
N GLU A 37 2.00 11.39 -2.17
CA GLU A 37 1.80 10.81 -3.49
C GLU A 37 0.40 10.20 -3.52
N GLU A 38 -0.42 10.66 -4.46
CA GLU A 38 -1.78 10.16 -4.61
C GLU A 38 -1.74 8.69 -5.03
N VAL A 39 -2.19 7.82 -4.15
CA VAL A 39 -2.25 6.39 -4.42
C VAL A 39 -3.43 6.11 -5.34
N VAL A 40 -3.13 5.73 -6.58
CA VAL A 40 -4.12 5.41 -7.59
C VAL A 40 -4.49 3.93 -7.52
N VAL A 41 -5.77 3.63 -7.40
CA VAL A 41 -6.34 2.27 -7.46
C VAL A 41 -6.67 1.95 -8.92
N THR A 42 -6.01 0.93 -9.45
CA THR A 42 -6.22 0.46 -10.83
C THR A 42 -7.04 -0.82 -10.90
N GLY A 43 -7.25 -1.44 -9.77
CA GLY A 43 -7.92 -2.72 -9.63
C GLY A 43 -9.36 -2.76 -10.14
N GLU A 44 -10.04 -1.62 -10.19
CA GLU A 44 -11.41 -1.50 -10.74
C GLU A 44 -11.44 -1.22 -12.25
N ARG A 45 -10.32 -1.33 -12.97
CA ARG A 45 -10.17 -0.95 -14.38
C ARG A 45 -10.42 0.53 -14.68
N ALA A 46 -10.48 1.35 -13.67
CA ALA A 46 -10.54 2.80 -13.76
C ALA A 46 -9.50 3.35 -12.78
N ASN A 47 -8.67 4.27 -13.26
CA ASN A 47 -7.71 4.96 -12.40
C ASN A 47 -8.50 5.93 -11.52
N ARG A 48 -8.61 5.60 -10.24
CA ARG A 48 -9.29 6.43 -9.23
C ARG A 48 -8.39 6.56 -8.01
N SER A 49 -8.54 7.65 -7.31
CA SER A 49 -7.91 7.76 -6.00
C SER A 49 -8.51 6.74 -5.02
N GLY A 50 -7.74 6.35 -4.02
CA GLY A 50 -8.23 5.43 -2.99
C GLY A 50 -9.49 5.94 -2.27
N PHE A 51 -9.71 7.26 -2.23
CA PHE A 51 -10.89 7.90 -1.63
C PHE A 51 -12.11 7.90 -2.55
N GLU A 52 -11.92 7.93 -3.87
CA GLU A 52 -13.00 7.91 -4.85
C GLU A 52 -13.45 6.50 -5.21
N THR A 53 -12.69 5.49 -4.78
CA THR A 53 -12.99 4.08 -5.02
C THR A 53 -14.06 3.62 -4.03
N ALA A 54 -15.19 3.13 -4.54
CA ALA A 54 -16.28 2.61 -3.71
C ALA A 54 -15.91 1.30 -3.00
N THR A 55 -14.96 0.56 -3.54
CA THR A 55 -14.48 -0.70 -2.99
C THR A 55 -13.54 -0.47 -1.83
N SER A 56 -13.72 -1.23 -0.76
CA SER A 56 -12.74 -1.24 0.34
C SER A 56 -11.41 -1.81 -0.15
N ASN A 57 -10.42 -0.97 -0.27
CA ASN A 57 -9.11 -1.32 -0.79
C ASN A 57 -7.98 -1.13 0.22
N ARG A 58 -6.85 -1.75 -0.04
CA ARG A 58 -5.55 -1.49 0.58
C ARG A 58 -4.51 -1.56 -0.52
N VAL A 59 -3.75 -0.50 -0.68
CA VAL A 59 -2.68 -0.43 -1.67
C VAL A 59 -1.33 -0.43 -0.95
N PHE A 60 -0.43 -1.28 -1.44
CA PHE A 60 0.96 -1.35 -1.02
C PHE A 60 1.82 -0.92 -2.20
N THR A 61 2.49 0.19 -2.08
CA THR A 61 3.45 0.69 -3.08
C THR A 61 4.83 0.14 -2.81
N THR A 62 5.74 0.21 -3.78
CA THR A 62 7.14 -0.23 -3.63
C THR A 62 7.79 0.25 -2.34
N PRO A 63 7.71 1.56 -1.94
CA PRO A 63 8.31 1.99 -0.69
C PRO A 63 7.71 1.32 0.56
N ASN A 64 6.42 0.96 0.51
CA ASN A 64 5.76 0.26 1.62
C ASN A 64 6.18 -1.21 1.68
N ILE A 65 6.36 -1.86 0.54
CA ILE A 65 6.82 -3.24 0.42
C ILE A 65 8.26 -3.35 0.90
N ASP A 66 9.13 -2.46 0.44
CA ASP A 66 10.57 -2.48 0.74
C ASP A 66 10.87 -2.13 2.20
N ARG A 67 10.09 -1.21 2.78
CA ARG A 67 10.25 -0.81 4.18
C ARG A 67 9.93 -1.94 5.15
N SER A 68 9.06 -2.85 4.76
CA SER A 68 8.69 -4.02 5.55
C SER A 68 9.58 -5.20 5.17
N GLY A 69 10.78 -5.29 5.71
CA GLY A 69 11.76 -6.35 5.38
C GLY A 69 11.28 -7.81 5.52
N HIS A 70 10.07 -8.02 6.04
CA HIS A 70 9.42 -9.32 6.22
C HIS A 70 8.43 -9.68 5.11
N ASN A 71 8.12 -8.75 4.20
CA ASN A 71 7.17 -8.99 3.12
C ASN A 71 7.91 -9.64 1.94
N LEU A 72 7.83 -10.96 1.85
CA LEU A 72 8.44 -11.73 0.79
C LEU A 72 7.43 -12.19 -0.27
N SER A 73 6.15 -12.26 0.10
CA SER A 73 5.07 -12.78 -0.74
C SER A 73 3.78 -11.96 -0.63
N ALA A 74 2.90 -12.12 -1.62
CA ALA A 74 1.57 -11.53 -1.59
C ALA A 74 0.75 -11.97 -0.36
N THR A 75 0.95 -13.19 0.12
CA THR A 75 0.30 -13.72 1.32
C THR A 75 0.69 -12.92 2.56
N ASP A 76 1.94 -12.45 2.66
CA ASP A 76 2.40 -11.65 3.80
C ASP A 76 1.70 -10.28 3.82
N LEU A 77 1.42 -9.69 2.67
CA LEU A 77 0.65 -8.46 2.57
C LEU A 77 -0.82 -8.67 2.95
N LEU A 78 -1.38 -9.82 2.57
CA LEU A 78 -2.75 -10.19 2.95
C LEU A 78 -2.90 -10.33 4.46
N LYS A 79 -1.93 -10.93 5.15
CA LYS A 79 -1.91 -11.03 6.64
C LYS A 79 -1.93 -9.66 7.32
N GLN A 80 -1.38 -8.62 6.69
CA GLN A 80 -1.39 -7.25 7.20
C GLN A 80 -2.65 -6.47 6.83
N THR A 81 -3.53 -7.07 6.04
CA THR A 81 -4.76 -6.41 5.59
C THR A 81 -5.90 -6.70 6.55
N VAL A 82 -6.58 -5.65 7.00
CA VAL A 82 -7.72 -5.76 7.92
C VAL A 82 -8.84 -6.64 7.31
N ASN A 83 -9.47 -7.47 8.13
CA ASN A 83 -10.51 -8.42 7.73
C ASN A 83 -10.02 -9.48 6.73
N THR A 84 -8.75 -9.80 6.75
CA THR A 84 -8.16 -10.93 6.05
C THR A 84 -7.56 -11.87 7.08
N VAL A 85 -7.90 -13.15 6.99
CA VAL A 85 -7.43 -14.19 7.91
C VAL A 85 -6.80 -15.30 7.09
N ASP A 86 -5.53 -15.54 7.35
CA ASP A 86 -4.82 -16.73 6.87
C ASP A 86 -4.77 -17.73 8.02
N LEU A 87 -5.43 -18.85 7.86
CA LEU A 87 -5.48 -19.90 8.89
C LEU A 87 -4.20 -20.73 8.95
N GLY A 88 -3.27 -20.51 8.01
CA GLY A 88 -1.99 -21.22 7.97
C GLY A 88 -2.11 -22.74 7.75
N SER A 89 -3.27 -23.22 7.31
CA SER A 89 -3.56 -24.64 7.13
C SER A 89 -3.05 -25.19 5.79
N GLY A 90 -1.83 -24.82 5.42
CA GLY A 90 -1.22 -25.36 4.22
C GLY A 90 -1.63 -24.60 2.96
N ASN A 91 -2.21 -25.27 1.99
CA ASN A 91 -2.44 -24.72 0.66
C ASN A 91 -3.81 -24.04 0.50
N ASP A 92 -4.28 -23.37 1.54
CA ASP A 92 -5.53 -22.63 1.53
C ASP A 92 -5.30 -21.16 1.20
N LEU A 93 -6.22 -20.56 0.46
CA LEU A 93 -6.19 -19.14 0.21
C LEU A 93 -6.81 -18.39 1.39
N PRO A 94 -6.30 -17.20 1.74
CA PRO A 94 -6.83 -16.45 2.86
C PRO A 94 -8.32 -16.14 2.75
N THR A 95 -8.98 -16.16 3.89
CA THR A 95 -10.37 -15.74 4.06
C THR A 95 -10.42 -14.21 4.09
N VAL A 96 -11.29 -13.62 3.27
CA VAL A 96 -11.48 -12.18 3.21
C VAL A 96 -12.92 -11.83 3.61
N ARG A 97 -13.09 -11.00 4.64
CA ARG A 97 -14.41 -10.62 5.19
C ARG A 97 -15.30 -11.82 5.51
N GLY A 98 -14.71 -12.90 6.01
CA GLY A 98 -15.44 -14.12 6.35
C GLY A 98 -15.77 -15.03 5.16
N VAL A 99 -15.40 -14.64 3.94
CA VAL A 99 -15.55 -15.49 2.76
C VAL A 99 -14.23 -16.23 2.51
N ASP A 100 -14.27 -17.55 2.56
CA ASP A 100 -13.12 -18.40 2.25
C ASP A 100 -12.63 -18.17 0.82
N GLY A 101 -11.33 -17.92 0.68
CA GLY A 101 -10.70 -17.62 -0.61
C GLY A 101 -10.46 -18.84 -1.49
N SER A 102 -10.34 -20.04 -0.88
CA SER A 102 -9.93 -21.26 -1.59
C SER A 102 -11.01 -21.85 -2.51
N GLY A 103 -12.26 -21.76 -2.09
CA GLY A 103 -13.35 -22.39 -2.82
C GLY A 103 -13.72 -23.79 -2.26
N PRO A 104 -14.47 -24.58 -3.03
CA PRO A 104 -15.10 -25.81 -2.51
C PRO A 104 -14.10 -26.97 -2.29
N ALA A 105 -12.93 -26.93 -2.87
CA ALA A 105 -11.90 -27.95 -2.70
C ALA A 105 -10.54 -27.30 -2.42
N VAL A 106 -9.76 -27.90 -1.56
CA VAL A 106 -8.46 -27.43 -1.09
C VAL A 106 -7.41 -28.55 -1.15
N GLY A 107 -6.13 -28.16 -1.05
CA GLY A 107 -5.01 -29.08 -0.98
C GLY A 107 -4.92 -30.03 -2.16
N ALA A 108 -4.66 -31.30 -1.89
CA ALA A 108 -4.50 -32.33 -2.90
C ALA A 108 -5.75 -32.53 -3.80
N VAL A 109 -6.93 -32.41 -3.24
CA VAL A 109 -8.17 -32.51 -4.02
C VAL A 109 -8.27 -31.39 -5.04
N ALA A 110 -7.98 -30.15 -4.64
CA ALA A 110 -7.96 -29.01 -5.54
C ALA A 110 -6.85 -29.13 -6.60
N PHE A 111 -5.71 -29.67 -6.23
CA PHE A 111 -4.58 -29.88 -7.13
C PHE A 111 -4.92 -30.85 -8.27
N PHE A 112 -5.52 -32.01 -7.95
CA PHE A 112 -5.81 -33.05 -8.94
C PHE A 112 -7.13 -32.83 -9.68
N ALA A 113 -8.18 -32.43 -8.97
CA ALA A 113 -9.52 -32.27 -9.53
C ALA A 113 -9.82 -30.85 -10.02
N GLY A 114 -8.99 -29.90 -9.65
CA GLY A 114 -9.21 -28.48 -9.86
C GLY A 114 -10.20 -27.88 -8.86
N THR A 115 -10.09 -26.58 -8.66
CA THR A 115 -11.06 -25.81 -7.88
C THR A 115 -11.19 -24.41 -8.50
N ARG A 116 -12.29 -23.75 -8.14
CA ARG A 116 -12.50 -22.32 -8.49
C ARG A 116 -12.32 -21.50 -7.22
N PRO A 117 -11.19 -20.80 -7.07
CA PRO A 117 -10.99 -19.95 -5.92
C PRO A 117 -12.03 -18.83 -5.88
N ARG A 118 -12.32 -18.33 -4.70
CA ARG A 118 -13.19 -17.17 -4.49
C ARG A 118 -12.41 -15.86 -4.33
N LEU A 119 -11.11 -15.96 -4.07
CA LEU A 119 -10.18 -14.85 -4.07
C LEU A 119 -9.40 -14.87 -5.39
N ASN A 120 -9.54 -13.81 -6.18
CA ASN A 120 -8.83 -13.66 -7.44
C ASN A 120 -7.43 -13.10 -7.18
N LEU A 121 -6.41 -13.70 -7.80
CA LEU A 121 -5.08 -13.12 -7.90
C LEU A 121 -4.83 -12.76 -9.36
N SER A 122 -4.51 -11.50 -9.60
CA SER A 122 -4.15 -11.00 -10.92
C SER A 122 -2.74 -10.43 -10.90
N ILE A 123 -1.90 -10.88 -11.82
CA ILE A 123 -0.53 -10.40 -12.00
C ILE A 123 -0.45 -9.81 -13.41
N ASP A 124 -0.18 -8.52 -13.52
CA ASP A 124 -0.13 -7.76 -14.78
C ASP A 124 -1.34 -8.01 -15.70
N GLY A 125 -2.52 -8.08 -15.08
CA GLY A 125 -3.77 -8.30 -15.79
C GLY A 125 -4.12 -9.77 -16.07
N ARG A 126 -3.21 -10.72 -15.84
CA ARG A 126 -3.46 -12.15 -15.96
C ARG A 126 -3.95 -12.71 -14.62
N SER A 127 -5.07 -13.41 -14.62
CA SER A 127 -5.54 -14.12 -13.43
C SER A 127 -4.73 -15.39 -13.20
N ALA A 128 -4.21 -15.57 -12.00
CA ALA A 128 -3.54 -16.79 -11.59
C ALA A 128 -4.55 -17.90 -11.29
N THR A 129 -4.14 -19.14 -11.52
CA THR A 129 -4.91 -20.32 -11.13
C THR A 129 -4.79 -20.57 -9.62
N TYR A 130 -5.69 -21.41 -9.07
CA TYR A 130 -5.58 -21.84 -7.68
C TYR A 130 -4.19 -22.44 -7.39
N ASN A 131 -3.69 -23.31 -8.26
CA ASN A 131 -2.41 -23.98 -8.05
C ASN A 131 -1.22 -23.00 -8.06
N GLU A 132 -1.24 -22.00 -8.94
CA GLU A 132 -0.21 -20.96 -8.94
C GLU A 132 -0.22 -20.15 -7.63
N TYR A 133 -1.40 -19.93 -7.06
CA TYR A 133 -1.52 -19.16 -5.83
C TYR A 133 -1.19 -19.98 -4.59
N ALA A 134 -1.75 -21.19 -4.47
CA ALA A 134 -1.61 -22.04 -3.30
C ALA A 134 -0.23 -22.70 -3.18
N PHE A 135 0.37 -23.07 -4.30
CA PHE A 135 1.66 -23.80 -4.34
C PHE A 135 2.82 -22.99 -4.89
N GLY A 136 2.56 -21.86 -5.53
CA GLY A 136 3.57 -20.96 -6.04
C GLY A 136 3.95 -19.87 -5.05
N THR A 137 5.19 -19.39 -5.14
CA THR A 137 5.61 -18.20 -4.39
C THR A 137 5.30 -16.97 -5.21
N GLN A 138 4.38 -16.15 -4.73
CA GLN A 138 4.07 -14.86 -5.35
C GLN A 138 5.05 -13.81 -4.83
N SER A 139 6.23 -13.73 -5.44
CA SER A 139 7.28 -12.79 -5.04
C SER A 139 6.82 -11.34 -5.16
N LEU A 140 7.21 -10.53 -4.19
CA LEU A 140 7.03 -9.07 -4.22
C LEU A 140 8.24 -8.34 -4.83
N TRP A 141 9.22 -9.09 -5.28
CA TRP A 141 10.36 -8.53 -5.99
C TRP A 141 9.91 -7.87 -7.28
N ASP A 142 10.40 -6.66 -7.51
CA ASP A 142 10.10 -5.89 -8.71
C ASP A 142 8.62 -5.50 -8.90
N MET A 143 7.85 -5.46 -7.80
CA MET A 143 6.48 -5.00 -7.84
C MET A 143 6.40 -3.47 -7.67
N GLN A 144 5.67 -2.82 -8.56
CA GLN A 144 5.34 -1.40 -8.47
C GLN A 144 4.30 -1.17 -7.38
N GLN A 145 3.24 -1.99 -7.41
CA GLN A 145 2.20 -1.94 -6.39
C GLN A 145 1.43 -3.26 -6.28
N VAL A 146 0.86 -3.47 -5.12
CA VAL A 146 -0.08 -4.56 -4.84
C VAL A 146 -1.34 -3.98 -4.24
N GLU A 147 -2.47 -4.24 -4.85
CA GLU A 147 -3.78 -3.78 -4.40
C GLU A 147 -4.58 -4.97 -3.86
N VAL A 148 -5.13 -4.82 -2.66
CA VAL A 148 -6.05 -5.79 -2.06
C VAL A 148 -7.45 -5.18 -2.05
N LEU A 149 -8.31 -5.68 -2.92
CA LEU A 149 -9.71 -5.29 -3.04
C LEU A 149 -10.56 -6.27 -2.24
N ARG A 150 -11.25 -5.80 -1.22
CA ARG A 150 -12.00 -6.63 -0.28
C ARG A 150 -13.49 -6.60 -0.58
N GLY A 151 -14.06 -7.77 -0.76
CA GLY A 151 -15.46 -7.96 -1.12
C GLY A 151 -15.63 -8.28 -2.61
N PRO A 152 -16.86 -8.50 -3.09
CA PRO A 152 -17.12 -8.98 -4.43
C PRO A 152 -16.59 -8.06 -5.53
N GLN A 153 -15.74 -8.60 -6.38
CA GLN A 153 -15.13 -7.90 -7.54
C GLN A 153 -15.50 -8.55 -8.87
N SER A 154 -16.48 -9.45 -8.88
CA SER A 154 -16.84 -10.24 -10.07
C SER A 154 -17.33 -9.38 -11.23
N HIS A 155 -17.86 -8.19 -10.96
CA HIS A 155 -18.31 -7.23 -11.99
C HIS A 155 -17.14 -6.63 -12.80
N VAL A 156 -15.95 -6.54 -12.18
CA VAL A 156 -14.75 -5.97 -12.82
C VAL A 156 -13.76 -7.05 -13.22
N ARG A 157 -13.55 -8.03 -12.34
CA ARG A 157 -12.53 -9.07 -12.49
C ARG A 157 -13.05 -10.36 -13.08
N GLY A 158 -14.37 -10.48 -13.27
CA GLY A 158 -15.00 -11.68 -13.82
C GLY A 158 -15.02 -12.82 -12.80
N GLN A 159 -14.59 -14.00 -13.24
CA GLN A 159 -14.65 -15.21 -12.39
C GLN A 159 -13.74 -15.13 -11.17
N ASN A 160 -14.07 -15.90 -10.14
CA ASN A 160 -13.20 -16.17 -8.98
C ASN A 160 -12.91 -14.94 -8.09
N ALA A 161 -13.76 -13.93 -8.08
CA ALA A 161 -13.55 -12.70 -7.32
C ALA A 161 -14.71 -12.38 -6.36
N VAL A 162 -15.28 -13.42 -5.72
CA VAL A 162 -16.42 -13.27 -4.79
C VAL A 162 -15.94 -12.76 -3.42
N ALA A 163 -14.81 -13.28 -2.92
CA ALA A 163 -14.22 -12.87 -1.66
C ALA A 163 -13.49 -11.54 -1.80
N GLY A 164 -12.87 -11.31 -2.96
CA GLY A 164 -12.06 -10.15 -3.24
C GLY A 164 -11.12 -10.40 -4.41
N ALA A 165 -10.19 -9.45 -4.59
CA ALA A 165 -9.13 -9.59 -5.58
C ALA A 165 -7.80 -9.02 -5.02
N VAL A 166 -6.71 -9.68 -5.38
CA VAL A 166 -5.35 -9.18 -5.21
C VAL A 166 -4.82 -8.85 -6.59
N VAL A 167 -4.43 -7.61 -6.79
CA VAL A 167 -3.92 -7.12 -8.07
C VAL A 167 -2.47 -6.73 -7.88
N MET A 168 -1.59 -7.44 -8.53
CA MET A 168 -0.16 -7.20 -8.53
C MET A 168 0.24 -6.57 -9.86
N ARG A 169 1.01 -5.52 -9.78
CA ARG A 169 1.57 -4.83 -10.93
C ARG A 169 3.08 -4.77 -10.79
N SER A 170 3.80 -5.29 -11.78
CA SER A 170 5.24 -5.15 -11.86
C SER A 170 5.65 -3.73 -12.28
N LYS A 171 6.89 -3.37 -12.02
CA LYS A 171 7.46 -2.11 -12.48
C LYS A 171 7.51 -2.10 -14.00
N ASP A 172 7.22 -0.95 -14.57
CA ASP A 172 7.40 -0.74 -16.00
C ASP A 172 8.91 -0.75 -16.32
N PRO A 173 9.33 -1.26 -17.49
CA PRO A 173 10.71 -1.21 -17.93
C PRO A 173 11.22 0.23 -17.98
N THR A 174 12.47 0.45 -17.59
CA THR A 174 13.16 1.75 -17.68
C THR A 174 14.08 1.78 -18.89
N ASP A 175 14.31 2.97 -19.43
CA ASP A 175 15.27 3.17 -20.53
C ASP A 175 16.73 3.17 -20.06
N GLU A 176 16.94 3.23 -18.76
CA GLU A 176 18.24 3.21 -18.11
C GLU A 176 18.52 1.86 -17.44
N TRP A 177 19.81 1.50 -17.31
CA TRP A 177 20.21 0.30 -16.58
C TRP A 177 19.97 0.48 -15.08
N GLU A 178 19.05 -0.29 -14.54
CA GLU A 178 18.79 -0.35 -13.11
C GLU A 178 19.13 -1.74 -12.56
N GLY A 179 19.60 -1.79 -11.33
CA GLY A 179 19.88 -3.04 -10.64
C GLY A 179 19.61 -2.89 -9.14
N ALA A 180 19.06 -3.94 -8.54
CA ALA A 180 18.83 -4.00 -7.10
C ALA A 180 19.38 -5.30 -6.52
N LEU A 181 19.97 -5.21 -5.32
CA LEU A 181 20.44 -6.33 -4.54
C LEU A 181 19.88 -6.22 -3.13
N ARG A 182 19.21 -7.27 -2.66
CA ARG A 182 18.74 -7.36 -1.28
C ARG A 182 19.44 -8.50 -0.56
N LEU A 183 20.09 -8.17 0.55
CA LEU A 183 20.70 -9.14 1.46
C LEU A 183 19.92 -9.15 2.75
N GLY A 184 19.48 -10.31 3.21
CA GLY A 184 18.80 -10.51 4.49
C GLY A 184 19.62 -11.44 5.38
N LEU A 185 19.84 -11.04 6.63
CA LEU A 185 20.38 -11.90 7.67
C LEU A 185 19.27 -12.13 8.69
N GLY A 186 18.89 -13.38 8.86
CA GLY A 186 17.88 -13.79 9.85
C GLY A 186 18.51 -14.62 10.96
N ASN A 187 17.89 -14.56 12.13
CA ASN A 187 18.26 -15.34 13.30
C ASN A 187 17.21 -16.43 13.54
#